data_13bd67f80b2001a11f27bffc39a1b49c
#
_entry.id   13bd67f80b2001a11f27bffc39a1b49c
#
_cell.length_a   1.000
_cell.length_b   1.000
_cell.length_c   1.000
_cell.angle_alpha   90.00
_cell.angle_beta   90.00
_cell.angle_gamma   90.00
#
_symmetry.space_group_name_H-M   'P 1'
#
loop_
_entity.id
_entity.type
_entity.pdbx_description
1 polymer ?
#
loop_
_entity_poly.entity_id
_entity_poly.type
_entity_poly.pdbx_seq_one_letter_code
_entity_poly.pdbx_strand_id
1 'polypeptide(L)'
;MTDPSASRDLKPVGLTVYDLPSPETSTPDSTARTRRGRWSLILLVLVCAAPVLLSYFTYYVIRPAGRMHHGELIEPQRPLPVGSGTDLEGQAIPLGQLKGQWLLVAVGSGACAEKCERVLFVQRQLHKMLNKDSDRLDRVWLLTDTTPPAASLLQSIEGATVLKVPADSLAQWLSPASGQALEDHLYLVDPMGHWMMRFPYPQDAKVVAGMKRDLERLMRAASSWDKPGR
;
A
#
# COMPACT_ATOMS: atom_id res chain seq x y z
N MET A 1 41.06 102.86 -13.00
CA MET A 1 40.60 102.95 -11.63
C MET A 1 39.96 101.60 -11.29
N THR A 2 40.77 100.92 -10.53
CA THR A 2 40.49 100.06 -9.42
C THR A 2 39.67 98.81 -9.61
N ASP A 3 40.38 97.78 -9.62
CA ASP A 3 40.25 96.48 -9.08
C ASP A 3 39.57 96.40 -7.67
N PRO A 4 39.15 95.28 -7.14
CA PRO A 4 40.00 94.13 -6.90
C PRO A 4 39.33 92.76 -6.96
N SER A 5 40.12 91.79 -7.35
CA SER A 5 40.19 90.39 -7.02
C SER A 5 39.38 89.92 -5.77
N ALA A 6 38.46 89.04 -5.97
CA ALA A 6 37.91 88.17 -4.89
C ALA A 6 38.46 86.75 -5.06
N SER A 7 39.51 86.52 -4.24
CA SER A 7 40.04 85.19 -4.03
C SER A 7 38.95 84.30 -3.35
N ARG A 8 38.50 83.30 -4.07
CA ARG A 8 37.65 82.23 -3.47
C ARG A 8 38.52 81.28 -2.63
N ASP A 9 38.39 81.40 -1.35
CA ASP A 9 38.92 80.44 -0.42
C ASP A 9 38.25 79.03 -0.67
N LEU A 10 39.00 78.20 -1.42
CA LEU A 10 38.66 76.80 -1.52
C LEU A 10 39.12 76.10 -0.22
N LYS A 11 38.19 75.88 0.69
CA LYS A 11 38.44 74.99 1.83
C LYS A 11 38.79 73.60 1.31
N PRO A 12 39.95 73.04 1.65
CA PRO A 12 40.29 71.67 1.30
C PRO A 12 39.29 70.72 1.91
N VAL A 13 38.65 69.90 1.09
CA VAL A 13 37.81 68.76 1.54
C VAL A 13 38.75 67.78 2.22
N GLY A 14 38.70 67.75 3.54
CA GLY A 14 39.47 66.79 4.33
C GLY A 14 38.94 65.39 4.10
N LEU A 15 39.64 64.60 3.30
CA LEU A 15 39.47 63.17 3.23
C LEU A 15 39.88 62.57 4.58
N THR A 16 38.93 62.20 5.41
CA THR A 16 39.19 61.37 6.58
C THR A 16 39.51 59.95 6.11
N VAL A 17 40.77 59.63 6.04
CA VAL A 17 41.24 58.27 5.85
C VAL A 17 41.06 57.56 7.19
N TYR A 18 40.10 56.64 7.24
CA TYR A 18 40.01 55.75 8.38
C TYR A 18 41.19 54.77 8.28
N ASP A 19 42.06 54.77 9.24
CA ASP A 19 43.10 53.75 9.37
C ASP A 19 42.45 52.39 9.50
N LEU A 20 42.69 51.55 8.52
CA LEU A 20 42.33 50.14 8.60
C LEU A 20 43.10 49.53 9.81
N PRO A 21 42.43 48.79 10.69
CA PRO A 21 43.12 48.13 11.78
C PRO A 21 44.21 47.22 11.24
N SER A 22 45.44 47.46 11.70
CA SER A 22 46.62 46.71 11.34
C SER A 22 46.39 45.20 11.57
N PRO A 23 46.76 44.31 10.59
CA PRO A 23 46.55 42.88 10.76
C PRO A 23 47.34 42.21 11.88
N GLU A 24 48.23 42.97 12.53
CA GLU A 24 49.06 42.48 13.65
C GLU A 24 48.44 42.55 15.01
N THR A 25 47.27 43.16 15.20
CA THR A 25 46.48 43.07 16.42
C THR A 25 45.49 41.89 16.42
N SER A 26 45.93 40.74 15.92
CA SER A 26 45.22 39.49 16.17
C SER A 26 45.42 39.08 17.60
N THR A 27 44.43 39.43 18.42
CA THR A 27 44.32 39.03 19.84
C THR A 27 44.49 37.53 20.01
N PRO A 28 45.12 37.04 21.12
CA PRO A 28 45.41 35.62 21.35
C PRO A 28 44.18 34.68 21.42
N ASP A 29 42.99 35.20 21.15
CA ASP A 29 41.74 34.45 21.20
C ASP A 29 41.31 33.76 19.87
N SER A 30 42.17 33.82 18.84
CA SER A 30 41.87 33.26 17.52
C SER A 30 41.69 31.73 17.55
N THR A 31 42.39 31.03 18.45
CA THR A 31 42.30 29.57 18.57
C THR A 31 40.99 29.11 19.24
N ALA A 32 40.52 29.84 20.23
CA ALA A 32 39.25 29.57 20.92
C ALA A 32 38.06 29.88 19.99
N ARG A 33 38.14 30.93 19.19
CA ARG A 33 37.13 31.35 18.22
C ARG A 33 37.04 30.38 17.06
N THR A 34 38.15 29.88 16.55
CA THR A 34 38.19 28.85 15.49
C THR A 34 37.69 27.52 15.99
N ARG A 35 37.97 27.12 17.21
CA ARG A 35 37.46 25.90 17.84
C ARG A 35 35.96 25.96 18.00
N ARG A 36 35.41 27.06 18.48
CA ARG A 36 33.97 27.29 18.63
C ARG A 36 33.27 27.29 17.25
N GLY A 37 33.87 27.90 16.23
CA GLY A 37 33.36 27.91 14.88
C GLY A 37 33.33 26.51 14.26
N ARG A 38 34.36 25.68 14.48
CA ARG A 38 34.37 24.27 14.03
C ARG A 38 33.28 23.44 14.71
N TRP A 39 33.08 23.59 16.02
CA TRP A 39 32.00 22.90 16.72
C TRP A 39 30.62 23.34 16.26
N SER A 40 30.42 24.64 15.98
CA SER A 40 29.17 25.16 15.44
C SER A 40 28.89 24.60 14.05
N LEU A 41 29.93 24.46 13.20
CA LEU A 41 29.81 23.90 11.87
C LEU A 41 29.48 22.40 11.91
N ILE A 42 30.15 21.65 12.81
CA ILE A 42 29.83 20.22 13.01
C ILE A 42 28.41 20.03 13.49
N LEU A 43 27.96 20.86 14.45
CA LEU A 43 26.59 20.81 14.97
C LEU A 43 25.57 21.11 13.86
N LEU A 44 25.84 22.11 13.03
CA LEU A 44 24.98 22.46 11.90
C LEU A 44 24.86 21.30 10.90
N VAL A 45 26.00 20.70 10.53
CA VAL A 45 26.02 19.53 9.64
C VAL A 45 25.26 18.36 10.26
N LEU A 46 25.41 18.13 11.55
CA LEU A 46 24.74 17.04 12.26
C LEU A 46 23.23 17.26 12.29
N VAL A 47 22.77 18.49 12.54
CA VAL A 47 21.33 18.84 12.51
C VAL A 47 20.77 18.68 11.11
N CYS A 48 21.50 19.10 10.07
CA CYS A 48 21.06 18.94 8.68
C CYS A 48 21.07 17.45 8.23
N ALA A 49 22.02 16.66 8.71
CA ALA A 49 22.10 15.24 8.40
C ALA A 49 21.11 14.37 9.22
N ALA A 50 20.69 14.85 10.39
CA ALA A 50 19.83 14.09 11.31
C ALA A 50 18.54 13.54 10.67
N PRO A 51 17.77 14.27 9.85
CA PRO A 51 16.56 13.72 9.22
C PRO A 51 16.87 12.54 8.30
N VAL A 52 17.97 12.63 7.53
CA VAL A 52 18.40 11.59 6.62
C VAL A 52 18.86 10.35 7.40
N LEU A 53 19.72 10.56 8.41
CA LEU A 53 20.22 9.48 9.25
C LEU A 53 19.10 8.79 10.04
N LEU A 54 18.14 9.56 10.58
CA LEU A 54 16.96 9.01 11.27
C LEU A 54 16.06 8.24 10.31
N SER A 55 15.87 8.71 9.08
CA SER A 55 15.12 7.99 8.05
C SER A 55 15.76 6.65 7.72
N TYR A 56 17.07 6.63 7.47
CA TYR A 56 17.83 5.40 7.24
C TYR A 56 17.78 4.46 8.45
N PHE A 57 17.97 4.99 9.65
CA PHE A 57 17.91 4.21 10.88
C PHE A 57 16.52 3.59 11.07
N THR A 58 15.46 4.36 10.88
CA THR A 58 14.09 3.87 10.98
C THR A 58 13.80 2.80 9.94
N TYR A 59 14.26 2.97 8.72
CA TYR A 59 14.01 2.03 7.62
C TYR A 59 14.78 0.71 7.79
N TYR A 60 16.06 0.76 8.18
CA TYR A 60 16.90 -0.45 8.23
C TYR A 60 16.93 -1.14 9.60
N VAL A 61 16.85 -0.37 10.69
CA VAL A 61 16.99 -0.92 12.07
C VAL A 61 15.64 -1.17 12.72
N ILE A 62 14.74 -0.18 12.71
CA ILE A 62 13.45 -0.31 13.39
C ILE A 62 12.52 -1.22 12.59
N ARG A 63 12.58 -1.17 11.23
CA ARG A 63 11.70 -1.92 10.34
C ARG A 63 10.32 -2.05 10.97
N PRO A 64 9.48 -1.01 10.93
CA PRO A 64 8.19 -1.09 11.61
C PRO A 64 7.46 -2.34 11.13
N ALA A 65 7.42 -3.36 11.98
CA ALA A 65 6.72 -4.62 11.73
C ALA A 65 5.20 -4.44 11.81
N GLY A 66 4.73 -3.21 11.79
CA GLY A 66 3.33 -2.86 11.70
C GLY A 66 2.80 -3.27 10.34
N ARG A 67 2.32 -4.52 10.24
CA ARG A 67 1.50 -4.92 9.11
C ARG A 67 0.31 -3.97 9.06
N MET A 68 0.34 -3.05 8.10
CA MET A 68 -0.74 -2.07 7.90
C MET A 68 -1.98 -2.72 7.28
N HIS A 69 -1.93 -4.01 6.99
CA HIS A 69 -2.97 -4.83 6.38
C HIS A 69 -3.40 -5.95 7.32
N HIS A 70 -4.68 -6.29 7.28
CA HIS A 70 -5.29 -7.41 8.02
C HIS A 70 -5.14 -8.71 7.23
N GLY A 71 -5.11 -8.62 5.91
CA GLY A 71 -4.76 -9.72 5.03
C GLY A 71 -3.27 -9.96 4.98
N GLU A 72 -2.86 -11.18 4.71
CA GLU A 72 -1.49 -11.58 4.46
C GLU A 72 -1.17 -11.47 2.97
N LEU A 73 -0.16 -10.66 2.63
CA LEU A 73 0.36 -10.59 1.27
C LEU A 73 1.12 -11.86 0.93
N ILE A 74 0.94 -12.35 -0.28
CA ILE A 74 1.56 -13.59 -0.76
C ILE A 74 2.76 -13.25 -1.64
N GLU A 75 3.91 -13.71 -1.24
CA GLU A 75 5.17 -13.57 -1.99
C GLU A 75 5.90 -14.92 -2.06
N PRO A 76 6.25 -15.40 -3.28
CA PRO A 76 5.93 -14.84 -4.59
C PRO A 76 4.44 -15.01 -4.97
N GLN A 77 3.92 -14.06 -5.74
CA GLN A 77 2.55 -14.10 -6.24
C GLN A 77 2.38 -15.30 -7.19
N ARG A 78 1.25 -16.00 -7.09
CA ARG A 78 0.96 -17.17 -7.92
C ARG A 78 -0.10 -16.84 -8.97
N PRO A 79 0.19 -17.09 -10.26
CA PRO A 79 -0.78 -16.85 -11.31
C PRO A 79 -1.95 -17.83 -11.23
N LEU A 80 -3.11 -17.38 -11.70
CA LEU A 80 -4.30 -18.20 -11.89
C LEU A 80 -3.96 -19.44 -12.71
N PRO A 81 -4.35 -20.66 -12.30
CA PRO A 81 -4.01 -21.89 -13.01
C PRO A 81 -4.57 -21.89 -14.44
N VAL A 82 -3.80 -22.47 -15.34
CA VAL A 82 -4.28 -22.72 -16.69
C VAL A 82 -5.27 -23.89 -16.63
N GLY A 83 -6.51 -23.63 -17.03
CA GLY A 83 -7.58 -24.64 -17.02
C GLY A 83 -8.95 -24.01 -17.05
N SER A 84 -9.97 -24.85 -16.89
CA SER A 84 -11.36 -24.43 -16.81
C SER A 84 -12.01 -24.94 -15.52
N GLY A 85 -12.90 -24.12 -14.96
CA GLY A 85 -13.90 -24.59 -14.01
C GLY A 85 -15.18 -25.01 -14.76
N THR A 86 -16.06 -25.71 -14.09
CA THR A 86 -17.39 -26.05 -14.63
C THR A 86 -18.42 -25.25 -13.86
N ASP A 87 -19.29 -24.52 -14.56
CA ASP A 87 -20.39 -23.81 -13.90
C ASP A 87 -21.48 -24.77 -13.39
N LEU A 88 -22.56 -24.21 -12.85
CA LEU A 88 -23.68 -25.01 -12.31
C LEU A 88 -24.50 -25.68 -13.41
N GLU A 89 -24.46 -25.15 -14.62
CA GLU A 89 -25.11 -25.66 -15.83
C GLU A 89 -24.28 -26.74 -16.55
N GLY A 90 -23.06 -26.99 -16.08
CA GLY A 90 -22.16 -28.00 -16.65
C GLY A 90 -21.28 -27.49 -17.78
N GLN A 91 -21.26 -26.17 -18.03
CA GLN A 91 -20.40 -25.56 -19.06
C GLN A 91 -18.98 -25.36 -18.53
N ALA A 92 -18.00 -25.63 -19.39
CA ALA A 92 -16.61 -25.39 -19.06
C ALA A 92 -16.26 -23.91 -19.26
N ILE A 93 -15.93 -23.21 -18.19
CA ILE A 93 -15.53 -21.80 -18.18
C ILE A 93 -14.02 -21.72 -17.99
N PRO A 94 -13.26 -21.23 -18.96
CA PRO A 94 -11.82 -21.00 -18.80
C PRO A 94 -11.55 -20.04 -17.63
N LEU A 95 -10.73 -20.42 -16.68
CA LEU A 95 -10.39 -19.56 -15.51
C LEU A 95 -9.75 -18.25 -15.96
N GLY A 96 -9.08 -18.22 -17.11
CA GLY A 96 -8.54 -17.01 -17.71
C GLY A 96 -9.56 -15.92 -18.04
N GLN A 97 -10.84 -16.27 -18.20
CA GLN A 97 -11.93 -15.29 -18.42
C GLN A 97 -12.24 -14.47 -17.19
N LEU A 98 -11.84 -14.92 -15.99
CA LEU A 98 -11.99 -14.18 -14.75
C LEU A 98 -11.03 -12.98 -14.63
N LYS A 99 -10.02 -12.90 -15.51
CA LYS A 99 -9.07 -11.77 -15.54
C LYS A 99 -9.74 -10.47 -15.98
N GLY A 100 -9.14 -9.36 -15.60
CA GLY A 100 -9.60 -8.00 -15.96
C GLY A 100 -10.26 -7.25 -14.82
N GLN A 101 -10.67 -7.96 -13.77
CA GLN A 101 -11.19 -7.36 -12.54
C GLN A 101 -10.55 -8.00 -11.30
N TRP A 102 -10.69 -7.34 -10.19
CA TRP A 102 -10.34 -7.91 -8.90
C TRP A 102 -11.28 -9.06 -8.57
N LEU A 103 -10.74 -10.16 -8.05
CA LEU A 103 -11.57 -11.30 -7.64
C LEU A 103 -11.46 -11.51 -6.15
N LEU A 104 -12.59 -11.50 -5.47
CA LEU A 104 -12.70 -11.97 -4.09
C LEU A 104 -13.19 -13.41 -4.12
N VAL A 105 -12.28 -14.34 -3.82
CA VAL A 105 -12.50 -15.78 -4.01
C VAL A 105 -12.77 -16.45 -2.67
N ALA A 106 -13.88 -17.15 -2.58
CA ALA A 106 -14.17 -18.12 -1.53
C ALA A 106 -13.99 -19.55 -2.08
N VAL A 107 -13.52 -20.46 -1.25
CA VAL A 107 -13.38 -21.88 -1.58
C VAL A 107 -14.25 -22.69 -0.62
N GLY A 108 -14.89 -23.73 -1.09
CA GLY A 108 -15.68 -24.59 -0.20
C GLY A 108 -16.44 -25.69 -0.90
N SER A 109 -17.05 -26.58 -0.11
CA SER A 109 -17.95 -27.62 -0.59
C SER A 109 -19.32 -27.04 -0.96
N GLY A 110 -20.01 -27.65 -1.94
CA GLY A 110 -21.38 -27.29 -2.27
C GLY A 110 -22.37 -27.52 -1.12
N ALA A 111 -22.07 -28.41 -0.18
CA ALA A 111 -22.89 -28.62 1.04
C ALA A 111 -22.87 -27.41 1.98
N CYS A 112 -21.89 -26.54 1.89
CA CYS A 112 -21.73 -25.27 2.57
C CYS A 112 -22.28 -25.22 4.00
N ALA A 113 -21.49 -25.70 4.98
CA ALA A 113 -21.83 -25.62 6.38
C ALA A 113 -21.72 -24.17 6.91
N GLU A 114 -22.11 -23.94 8.16
CA GLU A 114 -22.15 -22.62 8.82
C GLU A 114 -20.91 -21.72 8.57
N LYS A 115 -19.71 -22.31 8.62
CA LYS A 115 -18.47 -21.57 8.33
C LYS A 115 -18.43 -21.04 6.90
N CYS A 116 -18.78 -21.86 5.93
CA CYS A 116 -18.83 -21.50 4.53
C CYS A 116 -19.91 -20.42 4.29
N GLU A 117 -21.10 -20.57 4.84
CA GLU A 117 -22.16 -19.55 4.74
C GLU A 117 -21.68 -18.21 5.29
N ARG A 118 -20.95 -18.21 6.41
CA ARG A 118 -20.36 -17.02 7.00
C ARG A 118 -19.37 -16.36 6.06
N VAL A 119 -18.49 -17.13 5.42
CA VAL A 119 -17.51 -16.61 4.46
C VAL A 119 -18.19 -15.98 3.26
N LEU A 120 -19.19 -16.65 2.67
CA LEU A 120 -19.96 -16.14 1.53
C LEU A 120 -20.79 -14.91 1.91
N PHE A 121 -21.38 -14.88 3.09
CA PHE A 121 -22.07 -13.71 3.61
C PHE A 121 -21.12 -12.50 3.69
N VAL A 122 -19.96 -12.68 4.29
CA VAL A 122 -18.97 -11.60 4.42
C VAL A 122 -18.43 -11.18 3.07
N GLN A 123 -18.16 -12.11 2.14
CA GLN A 123 -17.79 -11.81 0.77
C GLN A 123 -18.79 -10.85 0.10
N ARG A 124 -20.10 -11.15 0.25
CA ARG A 124 -21.17 -10.29 -0.26
C ARG A 124 -21.20 -8.93 0.44
N GLN A 125 -21.01 -8.90 1.77
CA GLN A 125 -21.01 -7.65 2.54
C GLN A 125 -19.83 -6.76 2.14
N LEU A 126 -18.63 -7.32 2.01
CA LEU A 126 -17.44 -6.59 1.58
C LEU A 126 -17.65 -5.95 0.21
N HIS A 127 -18.18 -6.70 -0.75
CA HIS A 127 -18.52 -6.18 -2.09
C HIS A 127 -19.51 -4.99 -1.99
N LYS A 128 -20.60 -5.12 -1.22
CA LYS A 128 -21.55 -4.03 -1.03
C LYS A 128 -20.96 -2.82 -0.34
N MET A 129 -20.03 -3.01 0.61
CA MET A 129 -19.38 -1.93 1.35
C MET A 129 -18.39 -1.12 0.51
N LEU A 130 -17.97 -1.61 -0.65
CA LEU A 130 -17.11 -0.87 -1.58
C LEU A 130 -17.86 0.21 -2.36
N ASN A 131 -19.20 0.22 -2.31
CA ASN A 131 -20.05 1.21 -2.98
C ASN A 131 -19.67 1.41 -4.46
N LYS A 132 -19.13 2.57 -4.80
CA LYS A 132 -18.73 2.94 -6.17
C LYS A 132 -17.62 2.05 -6.76
N ASP A 133 -16.84 1.38 -5.94
CA ASP A 133 -15.77 0.49 -6.38
C ASP A 133 -16.24 -0.98 -6.43
N SER A 134 -17.52 -1.27 -6.13
CA SER A 134 -18.08 -2.62 -6.18
C SER A 134 -17.97 -3.25 -7.57
N ASP A 135 -18.17 -2.45 -8.63
CA ASP A 135 -18.12 -2.92 -10.02
C ASP A 135 -16.71 -3.32 -10.49
N ARG A 136 -15.71 -3.09 -9.65
CA ARG A 136 -14.31 -3.45 -9.88
C ARG A 136 -13.90 -4.75 -9.21
N LEU A 137 -14.81 -5.34 -8.39
CA LEU A 137 -14.56 -6.55 -7.61
C LEU A 137 -15.59 -7.62 -7.93
N ASP A 138 -15.19 -8.68 -8.61
CA ASP A 138 -16.03 -9.85 -8.85
C ASP A 138 -15.99 -10.79 -7.63
N ARG A 139 -17.12 -11.37 -7.29
CA ARG A 139 -17.25 -12.40 -6.27
C ARG A 139 -17.22 -13.76 -6.93
N VAL A 140 -16.30 -14.61 -6.50
CA VAL A 140 -16.15 -15.97 -7.04
C VAL A 140 -16.23 -16.97 -5.90
N TRP A 141 -17.01 -18.02 -6.09
CA TRP A 141 -17.05 -19.17 -5.20
C TRP A 141 -16.58 -20.41 -5.95
N LEU A 142 -15.49 -21.01 -5.50
CA LEU A 142 -14.89 -22.20 -6.10
C LEU A 142 -15.30 -23.42 -5.29
N LEU A 143 -16.04 -24.32 -5.93
CA LEU A 143 -16.49 -25.58 -5.33
C LEU A 143 -15.41 -26.66 -5.49
N THR A 144 -15.07 -27.30 -4.37
CA THR A 144 -14.07 -28.38 -4.30
C THR A 144 -14.64 -29.76 -4.61
N ASP A 145 -15.98 -29.87 -4.63
CA ASP A 145 -16.70 -31.12 -4.83
C ASP A 145 -17.84 -30.96 -5.87
N THR A 146 -18.56 -32.07 -6.09
CA THR A 146 -19.69 -32.13 -7.02
C THR A 146 -21.04 -31.94 -6.35
N THR A 147 -21.08 -31.70 -5.02
CA THR A 147 -22.32 -31.50 -4.28
C THR A 147 -23.01 -30.22 -4.77
N PRO A 148 -24.30 -30.30 -5.18
CA PRO A 148 -25.00 -29.11 -5.63
C PRO A 148 -25.30 -28.19 -4.43
N PRO A 149 -25.02 -26.87 -4.55
CA PRO A 149 -25.41 -25.91 -3.52
C PRO A 149 -26.92 -25.82 -3.36
N ALA A 150 -27.38 -25.54 -2.11
CA ALA A 150 -28.79 -25.29 -1.84
C ALA A 150 -29.31 -24.06 -2.61
N ALA A 151 -30.52 -24.15 -3.16
CA ALA A 151 -31.13 -23.06 -3.93
C ALA A 151 -31.25 -21.75 -3.11
N SER A 152 -31.56 -21.84 -1.82
CA SER A 152 -31.60 -20.69 -0.92
C SER A 152 -30.25 -20.00 -0.77
N LEU A 153 -29.15 -20.77 -0.76
CA LEU A 153 -27.81 -20.25 -0.70
C LEU A 153 -27.44 -19.52 -2.00
N LEU A 154 -27.73 -20.14 -3.16
CA LEU A 154 -27.51 -19.51 -4.46
C LEU A 154 -28.24 -18.18 -4.59
N GLN A 155 -29.48 -18.11 -4.13
CA GLN A 155 -30.24 -16.85 -4.09
C GLN A 155 -29.57 -15.83 -3.17
N SER A 156 -29.00 -16.25 -2.05
CA SER A 156 -28.32 -15.35 -1.12
C SER A 156 -27.04 -14.76 -1.68
N ILE A 157 -26.36 -15.44 -2.60
CA ILE A 157 -25.10 -15.03 -3.24
C ILE A 157 -25.28 -14.57 -4.69
N GLU A 158 -26.50 -14.25 -5.10
CA GLU A 158 -26.81 -13.79 -6.45
C GLU A 158 -25.77 -12.78 -6.97
N GLY A 159 -25.36 -12.94 -8.24
CA GLY A 159 -24.30 -12.16 -8.88
C GLY A 159 -22.86 -12.59 -8.51
N ALA A 160 -22.70 -13.70 -7.80
CA ALA A 160 -21.39 -14.34 -7.65
C ALA A 160 -21.19 -15.41 -8.73
N THR A 161 -19.99 -15.50 -9.28
CA THR A 161 -19.61 -16.59 -10.21
C THR A 161 -19.31 -17.85 -9.37
N VAL A 162 -20.02 -18.92 -9.66
CA VAL A 162 -19.84 -20.22 -8.97
C VAL A 162 -19.25 -21.22 -9.96
N LEU A 163 -18.07 -21.75 -9.65
CA LEU A 163 -17.37 -22.70 -10.51
C LEU A 163 -16.89 -23.91 -9.72
N LYS A 164 -17.09 -25.10 -10.28
CA LYS A 164 -16.46 -26.34 -9.77
C LYS A 164 -15.06 -26.43 -10.32
N VAL A 165 -14.08 -26.57 -9.46
CA VAL A 165 -12.65 -26.68 -9.82
C VAL A 165 -12.04 -27.85 -9.06
N PRO A 166 -11.24 -28.72 -9.73
CA PRO A 166 -10.58 -29.83 -9.05
C PRO A 166 -9.77 -29.36 -7.83
N ALA A 167 -9.93 -30.05 -6.70
CA ALA A 167 -9.25 -29.70 -5.46
C ALA A 167 -7.72 -29.65 -5.60
N ASP A 168 -7.15 -30.54 -6.39
CA ASP A 168 -5.70 -30.58 -6.65
C ASP A 168 -5.21 -29.30 -7.37
N SER A 169 -5.98 -28.78 -8.31
CA SER A 169 -5.69 -27.52 -9.01
C SER A 169 -5.74 -26.32 -8.06
N LEU A 170 -6.71 -26.32 -7.13
CA LEU A 170 -6.82 -25.29 -6.11
C LEU A 170 -5.67 -25.35 -5.11
N ALA A 171 -5.28 -26.56 -4.67
CA ALA A 171 -4.17 -26.75 -3.73
C ALA A 171 -2.80 -26.36 -4.30
N GLN A 172 -2.63 -26.44 -5.63
CA GLN A 172 -1.42 -25.98 -6.32
C GLN A 172 -1.36 -24.45 -6.39
N TRP A 173 -2.50 -23.80 -6.49
CA TRP A 173 -2.61 -22.35 -6.66
C TRP A 173 -2.71 -21.62 -5.32
N LEU A 174 -3.69 -22.01 -4.48
CA LEU A 174 -3.96 -21.38 -3.19
C LEU A 174 -3.32 -22.19 -2.06
N SER A 175 -2.93 -21.51 -1.00
CA SER A 175 -2.44 -22.17 0.22
C SER A 175 -3.13 -21.57 1.44
N PRO A 176 -3.66 -22.40 2.34
CA PRO A 176 -4.20 -21.92 3.61
C PRO A 176 -3.08 -21.44 4.54
N ALA A 177 -3.43 -20.76 5.62
CA ALA A 177 -2.49 -20.51 6.71
C ALA A 177 -2.14 -21.82 7.42
N SER A 178 -0.99 -21.84 8.12
CA SER A 178 -0.55 -23.04 8.83
C SER A 178 -1.62 -23.56 9.79
N GLY A 179 -1.98 -24.84 9.64
CA GLY A 179 -3.00 -25.48 10.47
C GLY A 179 -4.46 -25.13 10.13
N GLN A 180 -4.71 -24.47 9.00
CA GLN A 180 -6.07 -24.11 8.54
C GLN A 180 -6.37 -24.77 7.19
N ALA A 181 -7.65 -24.79 6.83
CA ALA A 181 -8.14 -25.30 5.54
C ALA A 181 -8.30 -24.15 4.51
N LEU A 182 -8.39 -24.50 3.22
CA LEU A 182 -8.65 -23.52 2.16
C LEU A 182 -9.96 -22.75 2.38
N GLU A 183 -10.96 -23.44 2.93
CA GLU A 183 -12.27 -22.88 3.17
C GLU A 183 -12.32 -21.85 4.31
N ASP A 184 -11.27 -21.78 5.13
CA ASP A 184 -11.19 -20.85 6.25
C ASP A 184 -10.77 -19.42 5.82
N HIS A 185 -10.60 -19.19 4.51
CA HIS A 185 -10.05 -17.93 3.99
C HIS A 185 -10.90 -17.30 2.89
N LEU A 186 -10.73 -15.98 2.73
CA LEU A 186 -11.04 -15.29 1.51
C LEU A 186 -9.73 -14.93 0.80
N TYR A 187 -9.68 -15.16 -0.50
CA TYR A 187 -8.50 -14.91 -1.32
C TYR A 187 -8.75 -13.74 -2.25
N LEU A 188 -7.76 -12.85 -2.36
CA LEU A 188 -7.83 -11.73 -3.28
C LEU A 188 -6.88 -11.97 -4.44
N VAL A 189 -7.43 -11.88 -5.65
CA VAL A 189 -6.70 -12.03 -6.91
C VAL A 189 -6.76 -10.71 -7.66
N ASP A 190 -5.64 -10.30 -8.23
CA ASP A 190 -5.54 -9.06 -8.99
C ASP A 190 -6.15 -9.18 -10.41
N PRO A 191 -6.36 -8.07 -11.13
CA PRO A 191 -6.92 -8.11 -12.50
C PRO A 191 -6.03 -8.85 -13.51
N MET A 192 -4.75 -9.05 -13.22
CA MET A 192 -3.84 -9.83 -14.06
C MET A 192 -3.96 -11.33 -13.79
N GLY A 193 -4.67 -11.71 -12.73
CA GLY A 193 -4.92 -13.08 -12.33
C GLY A 193 -3.87 -13.63 -11.36
N HIS A 194 -3.20 -12.79 -10.56
CA HIS A 194 -2.27 -13.26 -9.55
C HIS A 194 -2.95 -13.27 -8.18
N TRP A 195 -2.81 -14.39 -7.47
CA TRP A 195 -3.19 -14.46 -6.07
C TRP A 195 -2.25 -13.58 -5.25
N MET A 196 -2.80 -12.50 -4.72
CA MET A 196 -2.06 -11.42 -4.11
C MET A 196 -2.15 -11.42 -2.59
N MET A 197 -3.32 -11.74 -2.06
CA MET A 197 -3.57 -11.64 -0.62
C MET A 197 -4.50 -12.74 -0.12
N ARG A 198 -4.28 -13.14 1.11
CA ARG A 198 -5.15 -14.06 1.86
C ARG A 198 -5.69 -13.35 3.09
N PHE A 199 -7.01 -13.34 3.23
CA PHE A 199 -7.69 -12.84 4.41
C PHE A 199 -7.96 -13.96 5.41
N PRO A 200 -7.87 -13.69 6.72
CA PRO A 200 -8.23 -14.66 7.75
C PRO A 200 -9.74 -14.95 7.74
N TYR A 201 -10.15 -15.99 8.44
CA TYR A 201 -11.57 -16.28 8.65
C TYR A 201 -12.29 -15.06 9.25
N PRO A 202 -13.45 -14.64 8.70
CA PRO A 202 -14.18 -13.45 9.13
C PRO A 202 -14.99 -13.68 10.41
N GLN A 203 -14.31 -13.94 11.51
CA GLN A 203 -14.93 -14.31 12.79
C GLN A 203 -15.73 -13.18 13.45
N ASP A 204 -15.30 -11.94 13.30
CA ASP A 204 -15.90 -10.78 13.95
C ASP A 204 -15.92 -9.52 13.06
N ALA A 205 -16.65 -8.50 13.51
CA ALA A 205 -16.80 -7.24 12.79
C ALA A 205 -15.47 -6.46 12.65
N LYS A 206 -14.53 -6.64 13.56
CA LYS A 206 -13.23 -5.96 13.53
C LYS A 206 -12.36 -6.50 12.40
N VAL A 207 -12.36 -7.83 12.22
CA VAL A 207 -11.66 -8.50 11.11
C VAL A 207 -12.27 -8.06 9.77
N VAL A 208 -13.60 -8.06 9.65
CA VAL A 208 -14.32 -7.62 8.43
C VAL A 208 -14.01 -6.15 8.11
N ALA A 209 -14.01 -5.27 9.12
CA ALA A 209 -13.64 -3.87 8.93
C ALA A 209 -12.16 -3.69 8.50
N GLY A 210 -11.29 -4.60 8.94
CA GLY A 210 -9.91 -4.67 8.48
C GLY A 210 -9.81 -5.05 7.02
N MET A 211 -10.48 -6.14 6.61
CA MET A 211 -10.56 -6.57 5.21
C MET A 211 -11.07 -5.46 4.29
N LYS A 212 -12.13 -4.76 4.69
CA LYS A 212 -12.68 -3.62 3.95
C LYS A 212 -11.63 -2.54 3.73
N ARG A 213 -10.89 -2.15 4.78
CA ARG A 213 -9.85 -1.13 4.68
C ARG A 213 -8.72 -1.53 3.73
N ASP A 214 -8.33 -2.80 3.74
CA ASP A 214 -7.31 -3.32 2.84
C ASP A 214 -7.79 -3.29 1.39
N LEU A 215 -9.02 -3.73 1.12
CA LEU A 215 -9.64 -3.65 -0.20
C LEU A 215 -9.72 -2.21 -0.71
N GLU A 216 -10.20 -1.26 0.09
CA GLU A 216 -10.28 0.16 -0.28
C GLU A 216 -8.92 0.78 -0.58
N ARG A 217 -7.87 0.37 0.14
CA ARG A 217 -6.49 0.83 -0.13
C ARG A 217 -5.97 0.29 -1.45
N LEU A 218 -6.17 -1.01 -1.70
CA LEU A 218 -5.75 -1.66 -2.94
C LEU A 218 -6.49 -1.09 -4.15
N MET A 219 -7.80 -0.92 -4.06
CA MET A 219 -8.62 -0.32 -5.13
C MET A 219 -8.17 1.10 -5.48
N ARG A 220 -7.79 1.91 -4.46
CA ARG A 220 -7.24 3.25 -4.69
C ARG A 220 -5.86 3.23 -5.32
N ALA A 221 -4.97 2.36 -4.84
CA ALA A 221 -3.62 2.26 -5.35
C ALA A 221 -3.56 1.73 -6.79
N ALA A 222 -4.52 0.87 -7.15
CA ALA A 222 -4.57 0.16 -8.41
C ALA A 222 -5.69 0.66 -9.34
N SER A 223 -6.03 1.94 -9.29
CA SER A 223 -7.15 2.52 -10.04
C SER A 223 -7.03 2.41 -11.58
N SER A 224 -5.85 2.08 -12.09
CA SER A 224 -5.58 1.88 -13.51
C SER A 224 -5.42 0.41 -13.93
N TRP A 225 -5.55 -0.55 -13.01
CA TRP A 225 -5.24 -1.96 -13.28
C TRP A 225 -6.42 -2.74 -13.83
N ASP A 226 -7.63 -2.30 -13.56
CA ASP A 226 -8.88 -2.96 -13.89
C ASP A 226 -9.75 -2.11 -14.81
N LYS A 227 -10.70 -2.77 -15.47
CA LYS A 227 -11.75 -2.12 -16.25
C LYS A 227 -13.07 -2.30 -15.51
N PRO A 228 -13.68 -1.22 -14.99
CA PRO A 228 -14.97 -1.32 -14.31
C PRO A 228 -16.06 -1.86 -15.23
N GLY A 229 -16.88 -2.74 -14.70
CA GLY A 229 -18.06 -3.26 -15.38
C GLY A 229 -17.76 -4.36 -16.40
N ARG A 230 -17.79 -5.58 -15.91
CA ARG A 230 -17.91 -6.76 -16.74
C ARG A 230 -19.37 -7.06 -16.98
#